data_acd7164c1d17a50db953ab3dfea356b9
#
_entry.id   acd7164c1d17a50db953ab3dfea356b9
#
_cell.length_a   1.000
_cell.length_b   1.000
_cell.length_c   1.000
_cell.angle_alpha   90.00
_cell.angle_beta   90.00
_cell.angle_gamma   90.00
#
_symmetry.space_group_name_H-M   'P 1'
#
loop_
_entity.id
_entity.type
_entity.pdbx_description
1 polymer ?
#
loop_
_entity_poly.entity_id
_entity_poly.type
_entity_poly.pdbx_seq_one_letter_code
_entity_poly.pdbx_strand_id
1 'polypeptide(L)'
;DISSIWANGDEFVMDFNMLDSRMEVNRGLGEGWTVRMSLSERRVVNAHLDQPTINFHRVMGLGQDGRLDVDKHRTLIEIPKYGIRVTNFDDAVFSRPVSAGISKQFYAKQNLRLAVTGQTQIETAHSSWQQRGNLDVSVQLDASKRLANFSIHGSFAHSWFEQSNMMGLPLKDNLYHASSALQWHQSNQGAWVLQYLLNEGAAAGGG
;
A
#
# COMPACT_ATOMS: atom_id res chain seq x y z
N ASP A 1 -6.18 -9.39 0.26
CA ASP A 1 -6.34 -8.89 1.65
C ASP A 1 -7.65 -8.15 1.81
N ILE A 2 -8.26 -8.28 2.98
CA ILE A 2 -9.41 -7.47 3.38
C ILE A 2 -8.99 -6.70 4.64
N SER A 3 -9.24 -5.40 4.65
CA SER A 3 -8.90 -4.53 5.77
C SER A 3 -10.08 -3.66 6.18
N SER A 4 -10.20 -3.39 7.48
CA SER A 4 -11.10 -2.37 8.02
C SER A 4 -10.32 -1.08 8.18
N ILE A 5 -10.81 -0.02 7.58
CA ILE A 5 -10.23 1.33 7.69
C ILE A 5 -11.09 2.11 8.65
N TRP A 6 -10.52 2.45 9.79
CA TRP A 6 -11.11 3.34 10.76
C TRP A 6 -10.11 4.40 11.15
N ALA A 7 -10.46 5.64 10.93
CA ALA A 7 -9.70 6.78 11.41
C ALA A 7 -10.68 7.88 11.81
N ASN A 8 -10.52 8.39 13.01
CA ASN A 8 -11.33 9.46 13.57
C ASN A 8 -10.38 10.49 14.16
N GLY A 9 -10.23 11.60 13.48
CA GLY A 9 -9.38 12.72 13.89
C GLY A 9 -10.12 14.04 13.71
N ASP A 10 -9.54 15.12 14.27
CA ASP A 10 -10.12 16.46 14.17
C ASP A 10 -10.23 16.96 12.73
N GLU A 11 -9.39 16.44 11.82
CA GLU A 11 -9.32 16.89 10.44
C GLU A 11 -10.09 15.98 9.47
N PHE A 12 -10.29 14.71 9.81
CA PHE A 12 -10.95 13.75 8.93
C PHE A 12 -11.53 12.54 9.68
N VAL A 13 -12.56 11.96 9.10
CA VAL A 13 -13.14 10.68 9.50
C VAL A 13 -13.16 9.73 8.31
N MET A 14 -12.67 8.52 8.48
CA MET A 14 -12.74 7.45 7.49
C MET A 14 -13.27 6.18 8.13
N ASP A 15 -14.25 5.56 7.50
CA ASP A 15 -14.92 4.36 7.97
C ASP A 15 -15.42 3.53 6.79
N PHE A 16 -14.66 2.51 6.42
CA PHE A 16 -15.02 1.56 5.37
C PHE A 16 -14.15 0.30 5.41
N ASN A 17 -14.64 -0.76 4.78
CA ASN A 17 -13.83 -1.96 4.55
C ASN A 17 -13.30 -1.97 3.12
N MET A 18 -12.07 -2.41 2.93
CA MET A 18 -11.42 -2.46 1.64
C MET A 18 -10.89 -3.85 1.32
N LEU A 19 -11.21 -4.33 0.13
CA LEU A 19 -10.61 -5.51 -0.48
C LEU A 19 -9.48 -5.07 -1.41
N ASP A 20 -8.27 -5.54 -1.13
CA ASP A 20 -7.10 -5.40 -2.02
C ASP A 20 -6.81 -6.76 -2.67
N SER A 21 -6.97 -6.83 -3.98
CA SER A 21 -6.73 -8.01 -4.80
C SER A 21 -5.55 -7.74 -5.73
N ARG A 22 -4.56 -8.64 -5.76
CA ARG A 22 -3.39 -8.50 -6.62
C ARG A 22 -3.04 -9.82 -7.28
N MET A 23 -2.78 -9.74 -8.58
CA MET A 23 -2.18 -10.81 -9.36
C MET A 23 -0.86 -10.32 -9.93
N GLU A 24 0.19 -11.11 -9.78
CA GLU A 24 1.54 -10.74 -10.20
C GLU A 24 2.21 -11.91 -10.91
N VAL A 25 2.90 -11.62 -12.00
CA VAL A 25 3.74 -12.56 -12.74
C VAL A 25 5.16 -12.01 -12.82
N ASN A 26 6.12 -12.82 -12.40
CA ASN A 26 7.55 -12.52 -12.47
C ASN A 26 8.24 -13.54 -13.34
N ARG A 27 9.09 -13.10 -14.28
CA ARG A 27 9.90 -13.96 -15.15
C ARG A 27 11.35 -13.53 -15.16
N GLY A 28 12.24 -14.42 -14.74
CA GLY A 28 13.68 -14.27 -14.90
C GLY A 28 14.09 -14.42 -16.37
N LEU A 29 14.91 -13.50 -16.86
CA LEU A 29 15.44 -13.50 -18.23
C LEU A 29 16.92 -13.94 -18.31
N GLY A 30 17.51 -14.35 -17.17
CA GLY A 30 18.93 -14.65 -17.07
C GLY A 30 19.77 -13.44 -16.67
N GLU A 31 21.04 -13.66 -16.35
CA GLU A 31 22.03 -12.65 -16.01
C GLU A 31 21.56 -11.62 -14.96
N GLY A 32 20.69 -12.00 -14.04
CA GLY A 32 20.14 -11.12 -13.01
C GLY A 32 19.02 -10.19 -13.47
N TRP A 33 18.49 -10.37 -14.67
CA TRP A 33 17.31 -9.64 -15.14
C TRP A 33 16.01 -10.35 -14.78
N THR A 34 15.02 -9.59 -14.38
CA THR A 34 13.66 -10.07 -14.11
C THR A 34 12.66 -9.06 -14.65
N VAL A 35 11.64 -9.55 -15.35
CA VAL A 35 10.46 -8.77 -15.74
C VAL A 35 9.33 -9.11 -14.80
N ARG A 36 8.56 -8.08 -14.43
CA ARG A 36 7.39 -8.17 -13.57
C ARG A 36 6.20 -7.53 -14.26
N MET A 37 5.04 -8.14 -14.12
CA MET A 37 3.76 -7.55 -14.51
C MET A 37 2.77 -7.79 -13.37
N SER A 38 1.94 -6.79 -13.05
CA SER A 38 0.89 -6.98 -12.06
C SER A 38 -0.40 -6.25 -12.44
N LEU A 39 -1.50 -6.84 -11.99
CA LEU A 39 -2.82 -6.25 -11.98
C LEU A 39 -3.29 -6.24 -10.54
N SER A 40 -3.76 -5.10 -10.05
CA SER A 40 -4.38 -5.02 -8.74
C SER A 40 -5.70 -4.25 -8.79
N GLU A 41 -6.53 -4.49 -7.80
CA GLU A 41 -7.80 -3.76 -7.62
C GLU A 41 -8.00 -3.51 -6.13
N ARG A 42 -8.32 -2.26 -5.80
CA ARG A 42 -8.80 -1.85 -4.48
C ARG A 42 -10.27 -1.46 -4.58
N ARG A 43 -11.09 -2.18 -3.86
CA ARG A 43 -12.53 -2.00 -3.87
C ARG A 43 -13.07 -1.89 -2.45
N VAL A 44 -13.99 -0.98 -2.24
CA VAL A 44 -14.76 -0.95 -0.99
C VAL A 44 -15.72 -2.14 -0.98
N VAL A 45 -15.78 -2.82 0.14
CA VAL A 45 -16.64 -4.00 0.30
C VAL A 45 -17.35 -3.94 1.64
N ASN A 46 -18.56 -4.47 1.70
CA ASN A 46 -19.25 -4.66 2.97
C ASN A 46 -18.84 -6.02 3.56
N ALA A 47 -17.66 -6.05 4.19
CA ALA A 47 -17.08 -7.27 4.75
C ALA A 47 -17.49 -7.57 6.19
N HIS A 48 -18.36 -6.72 6.79
CA HIS A 48 -18.84 -6.85 8.17
C HIS A 48 -17.72 -7.02 9.20
N LEU A 49 -16.57 -6.36 8.98
CA LEU A 49 -15.37 -6.49 9.84
C LEU A 49 -15.46 -5.70 11.15
N ASP A 50 -16.47 -4.86 11.35
CA ASP A 50 -16.61 -4.02 12.54
C ASP A 50 -16.59 -4.84 13.82
N GLN A 51 -17.43 -5.86 13.90
CA GLN A 51 -17.51 -6.67 15.10
C GLN A 51 -16.24 -7.49 15.37
N PRO A 52 -15.63 -8.16 14.39
CA PRO A 52 -14.30 -8.77 14.54
C PRO A 52 -13.23 -7.78 15.01
N THR A 53 -13.16 -6.58 14.43
CA THR A 53 -12.18 -5.54 14.80
C THR A 53 -12.40 -5.04 16.24
N ILE A 54 -13.63 -4.74 16.62
CA ILE A 54 -14.01 -4.33 17.98
C ILE A 54 -13.62 -5.41 19.00
N ASN A 55 -13.92 -6.67 18.70
CA ASN A 55 -13.59 -7.79 19.58
C ASN A 55 -12.07 -7.98 19.70
N PHE A 56 -11.33 -7.87 18.62
CA PHE A 56 -9.86 -7.93 18.62
C PHE A 56 -9.26 -6.83 19.51
N HIS A 57 -9.67 -5.57 19.34
CA HIS A 57 -9.21 -4.45 20.14
C HIS A 57 -9.51 -4.68 21.64
N ARG A 58 -10.72 -5.18 21.96
CA ARG A 58 -11.11 -5.50 23.35
C ARG A 58 -10.19 -6.57 23.96
N VAL A 59 -9.92 -7.64 23.22
CA VAL A 59 -9.04 -8.74 23.71
C VAL A 59 -7.61 -8.25 23.90
N MET A 60 -7.13 -7.38 23.02
CA MET A 60 -5.77 -6.83 23.05
C MET A 60 -5.63 -5.63 24.00
N GLY A 61 -6.70 -5.15 24.62
CA GLY A 61 -6.68 -3.96 25.49
C GLY A 61 -6.40 -2.66 24.72
N LEU A 62 -6.72 -2.61 23.41
CA LEU A 62 -6.53 -1.43 22.57
C LEU A 62 -7.75 -0.50 22.66
N GLY A 63 -7.51 0.80 22.49
CA GLY A 63 -8.56 1.81 22.38
C GLY A 63 -9.48 1.55 21.19
N GLN A 64 -10.70 2.07 21.26
CA GLN A 64 -11.70 1.96 20.18
C GLN A 64 -11.86 3.26 19.38
N ASP A 65 -11.23 4.35 19.81
CA ASP A 65 -11.18 5.67 19.16
C ASP A 65 -12.53 6.16 18.62
N GLY A 66 -13.59 6.03 19.46
CA GLY A 66 -14.96 6.42 19.09
C GLY A 66 -15.69 5.43 18.18
N ARG A 67 -15.11 4.26 17.85
CA ARG A 67 -15.74 3.26 16.98
C ARG A 67 -17.08 2.72 17.54
N LEU A 68 -17.26 2.72 18.86
CA LEU A 68 -18.47 2.24 19.51
C LEU A 68 -19.62 3.25 19.45
N ASP A 69 -19.32 4.51 19.14
CA ASP A 69 -20.30 5.61 19.16
C ASP A 69 -20.95 5.85 17.79
N VAL A 70 -20.62 5.00 16.80
CA VAL A 70 -21.10 5.14 15.44
C VAL A 70 -21.79 3.88 14.94
N ASP A 71 -22.65 4.04 13.92
CA ASP A 71 -23.33 2.92 13.29
C ASP A 71 -22.33 1.96 12.64
N LYS A 72 -22.61 0.66 12.79
CA LYS A 72 -21.85 -0.39 12.15
C LYS A 72 -22.15 -0.46 10.65
N HIS A 73 -21.19 -0.97 9.89
CA HIS A 73 -21.32 -1.26 8.44
C HIS A 73 -21.61 -0.02 7.58
N ARG A 74 -21.27 1.16 8.07
CA ARG A 74 -21.36 2.37 7.27
C ARG A 74 -20.11 2.52 6.40
N THR A 75 -20.26 3.22 5.29
CA THR A 75 -19.16 3.72 4.50
C THR A 75 -19.18 5.25 4.53
N LEU A 76 -18.10 5.85 5.03
CA LEU A 76 -17.97 7.29 5.21
C LEU A 76 -16.54 7.74 4.95
N ILE A 77 -16.40 8.81 4.19
CA ILE A 77 -15.21 9.66 4.16
C ILE A 77 -15.68 11.09 4.38
N GLU A 78 -15.16 11.73 5.41
CA GLU A 78 -15.47 13.12 5.74
C GLU A 78 -14.19 13.90 6.02
N ILE A 79 -13.99 15.02 5.32
CA ILE A 79 -12.85 15.92 5.49
C ILE A 79 -13.42 17.35 5.54
N PRO A 80 -13.81 17.82 6.72
CA PRO A 80 -14.55 19.07 6.89
C PRO A 80 -13.83 20.30 6.34
N LYS A 81 -12.51 20.35 6.51
CA LYS A 81 -11.67 21.46 5.99
C LYS A 81 -11.84 21.71 4.50
N TYR A 82 -12.18 20.67 3.74
CA TYR A 82 -12.34 20.74 2.28
C TYR A 82 -13.80 20.58 1.84
N GLY A 83 -14.75 20.52 2.79
CA GLY A 83 -16.16 20.31 2.49
C GLY A 83 -16.47 18.95 1.86
N ILE A 84 -15.60 17.98 2.03
CA ILE A 84 -15.75 16.63 1.48
C ILE A 84 -16.56 15.79 2.46
N ARG A 85 -17.67 15.24 1.98
CA ARG A 85 -18.42 14.22 2.70
C ARG A 85 -19.02 13.22 1.70
N VAL A 86 -18.63 11.97 1.83
CA VAL A 86 -19.08 10.91 0.95
C VAL A 86 -19.55 9.73 1.80
N THR A 87 -20.74 9.24 1.48
CA THR A 87 -21.41 8.15 2.19
C THR A 87 -21.97 7.14 1.18
N ASN A 88 -22.19 5.92 1.62
CA ASN A 88 -22.86 4.87 0.84
C ASN A 88 -22.14 4.57 -0.49
N PHE A 89 -20.84 4.33 -0.40
CA PHE A 89 -19.99 4.02 -1.56
C PHE A 89 -19.54 2.55 -1.59
N ASP A 90 -20.37 1.67 -1.11
CA ASP A 90 -20.16 0.22 -1.22
C ASP A 90 -19.92 -0.16 -2.68
N ASP A 91 -19.05 -1.15 -2.89
CA ASP A 91 -18.60 -1.62 -4.20
C ASP A 91 -17.82 -0.60 -5.06
N ALA A 92 -17.53 0.59 -4.54
CA ALA A 92 -16.70 1.56 -5.25
C ALA A 92 -15.29 1.01 -5.51
N VAL A 93 -14.84 1.09 -6.76
CA VAL A 93 -13.47 0.77 -7.12
C VAL A 93 -12.61 2.02 -6.95
N PHE A 94 -11.73 2.01 -5.94
CA PHE A 94 -10.83 3.12 -5.69
C PHE A 94 -9.67 3.17 -6.67
N SER A 95 -9.14 2.02 -7.06
CA SER A 95 -7.96 1.94 -7.90
C SER A 95 -7.89 0.59 -8.57
N ARG A 96 -7.50 0.57 -9.84
CA ARG A 96 -7.25 -0.65 -10.62
C ARG A 96 -6.01 -0.48 -11.49
N PRO A 97 -4.82 -0.42 -10.89
CA PRO A 97 -3.60 -0.24 -11.64
C PRO A 97 -3.16 -1.53 -12.36
N VAL A 98 -2.66 -1.33 -13.56
CA VAL A 98 -1.85 -2.30 -14.31
C VAL A 98 -0.42 -1.81 -14.28
N SER A 99 0.53 -2.64 -13.88
CA SER A 99 1.93 -2.25 -13.84
C SER A 99 2.84 -3.22 -14.57
N ALA A 100 3.93 -2.69 -15.13
CA ALA A 100 5.02 -3.43 -15.72
C ALA A 100 6.35 -2.88 -15.19
N GLY A 101 7.29 -3.77 -14.91
CA GLY A 101 8.60 -3.39 -14.38
C GLY A 101 9.71 -4.33 -14.84
N ILE A 102 10.91 -3.79 -14.80
CA ILE A 102 12.15 -4.53 -15.06
C ILE A 102 13.12 -4.31 -13.92
N SER A 103 13.72 -5.40 -13.48
CA SER A 103 14.69 -5.41 -12.38
C SER A 103 16.03 -5.95 -12.86
N LYS A 104 17.12 -5.34 -12.41
CA LYS A 104 18.48 -5.82 -12.63
C LYS A 104 19.18 -6.02 -11.29
N GLN A 105 19.53 -7.25 -10.98
CA GLN A 105 20.50 -7.53 -9.93
C GLN A 105 21.91 -7.28 -10.48
N PHE A 106 22.56 -6.24 -10.01
CA PHE A 106 23.86 -5.82 -10.50
C PHE A 106 25.02 -6.26 -9.60
N TYR A 107 24.70 -6.74 -8.40
CA TYR A 107 25.69 -7.27 -7.46
C TYR A 107 25.15 -8.50 -6.73
N ALA A 108 25.95 -9.58 -6.67
CA ALA A 108 25.63 -10.81 -5.94
C ALA A 108 26.93 -11.50 -5.48
N LYS A 109 27.48 -11.07 -4.35
CA LYS A 109 28.68 -11.70 -3.76
C LYS A 109 28.56 -11.74 -2.24
N GLN A 110 29.18 -12.72 -1.58
CA GLN A 110 29.30 -12.82 -0.13
C GLN A 110 27.97 -12.66 0.60
N ASN A 111 26.92 -13.30 0.08
CA ASN A 111 25.56 -13.21 0.62
C ASN A 111 24.90 -11.80 0.56
N LEU A 112 25.56 -10.81 -0.06
CA LEU A 112 24.98 -9.51 -0.36
C LEU A 112 24.46 -9.48 -1.79
N ARG A 113 23.24 -9.00 -1.96
CA ARG A 113 22.58 -8.79 -3.27
C ARG A 113 22.09 -7.36 -3.35
N LEU A 114 22.36 -6.73 -4.49
CA LEU A 114 21.85 -5.39 -4.80
C LEU A 114 21.14 -5.43 -6.15
N ALA A 115 19.99 -4.79 -6.21
CA ALA A 115 19.19 -4.70 -7.42
C ALA A 115 18.63 -3.30 -7.60
N VAL A 116 18.34 -2.94 -8.84
CA VAL A 116 17.56 -1.76 -9.21
C VAL A 116 16.35 -2.21 -10.01
N THR A 117 15.20 -1.60 -9.73
CA THR A 117 13.94 -1.87 -10.42
C THR A 117 13.39 -0.57 -10.99
N GLY A 118 13.08 -0.55 -12.27
CA GLY A 118 12.23 0.48 -12.89
C GLY A 118 10.84 -0.09 -13.12
N GLN A 119 9.80 0.67 -12.81
CA GLN A 119 8.42 0.25 -12.97
C GLN A 119 7.57 1.39 -13.52
N THR A 120 6.62 1.05 -14.36
CA THR A 120 5.55 1.93 -14.79
C THR A 120 4.20 1.36 -14.36
N GLN A 121 3.23 2.24 -14.11
CA GLN A 121 1.89 1.87 -13.71
C GLN A 121 0.88 2.76 -14.41
N ILE A 122 -0.21 2.17 -14.87
CA ILE A 122 -1.34 2.85 -15.49
C ILE A 122 -2.57 2.59 -14.64
N GLU A 123 -3.26 3.65 -14.22
CA GLU A 123 -4.54 3.55 -13.54
C GLU A 123 -5.65 3.31 -14.57
N THR A 124 -6.40 2.24 -14.41
CA THR A 124 -7.49 1.86 -15.33
C THR A 124 -8.89 2.07 -14.73
N ALA A 125 -9.00 2.37 -13.45
CA ALA A 125 -10.27 2.72 -12.84
C ALA A 125 -10.63 4.17 -13.18
N HIS A 126 -11.79 4.36 -13.78
CA HIS A 126 -12.39 5.67 -13.97
C HIS A 126 -13.37 5.92 -12.83
N SER A 127 -12.90 6.53 -11.75
CA SER A 127 -13.78 6.90 -10.64
C SER A 127 -13.80 8.42 -10.47
N SER A 128 -14.94 8.94 -10.09
CA SER A 128 -15.09 10.35 -9.69
C SER A 128 -14.29 10.72 -8.44
N TRP A 129 -13.77 9.71 -7.74
CA TRP A 129 -13.05 9.82 -6.48
C TRP A 129 -11.57 10.13 -6.64
N GLN A 130 -11.00 9.64 -7.73
CA GLN A 130 -9.58 9.74 -7.98
C GLN A 130 -9.36 10.11 -9.44
N GLN A 131 -8.93 11.33 -9.66
CA GLN A 131 -8.38 11.77 -10.93
C GLN A 131 -6.87 11.59 -10.85
N ARG A 132 -6.38 10.42 -11.21
CA ARG A 132 -4.98 10.19 -11.48
C ARG A 132 -4.70 10.42 -12.95
N GLY A 133 -3.52 10.95 -13.23
CA GLY A 133 -2.93 10.89 -14.55
C GLY A 133 -2.76 9.44 -15.01
N ASN A 134 -2.56 9.26 -16.30
CA ASN A 134 -2.58 7.94 -16.90
C ASN A 134 -1.30 7.11 -16.63
N LEU A 135 -0.20 7.73 -16.21
CA LEU A 135 1.09 7.06 -16.09
C LEU A 135 1.84 7.47 -14.81
N ASP A 136 2.13 6.49 -13.98
CA ASP A 136 3.06 6.63 -12.86
C ASP A 136 4.36 5.90 -13.20
N VAL A 137 5.49 6.44 -12.76
CA VAL A 137 6.82 5.85 -12.93
C VAL A 137 7.48 5.73 -11.57
N SER A 138 8.20 4.66 -11.31
CA SER A 138 8.98 4.50 -10.10
C SER A 138 10.34 3.86 -10.36
N VAL A 139 11.30 4.21 -9.51
CA VAL A 139 12.61 3.57 -9.44
C VAL A 139 12.84 3.12 -8.01
N GLN A 140 13.28 1.88 -7.83
CA GLN A 140 13.54 1.27 -6.54
C GLN A 140 14.95 0.67 -6.50
N LEU A 141 15.64 0.87 -5.39
CA LEU A 141 16.88 0.20 -5.04
C LEU A 141 16.61 -0.81 -3.93
N ASP A 142 17.09 -2.02 -4.11
CA ASP A 142 16.95 -3.11 -3.17
C ASP A 142 18.32 -3.62 -2.72
N ALA A 143 18.44 -3.88 -1.43
CA ALA A 143 19.58 -4.53 -0.82
C ALA A 143 19.13 -5.69 0.06
N SER A 144 19.81 -6.83 -0.03
CA SER A 144 19.58 -7.93 0.89
C SER A 144 20.88 -8.60 1.27
N LYS A 145 21.01 -8.98 2.56
CA LYS A 145 22.17 -9.68 3.10
C LYS A 145 21.73 -10.86 3.96
N ARG A 146 22.27 -12.02 3.66
CA ARG A 146 22.07 -13.22 4.48
C ARG A 146 23.20 -13.36 5.50
N LEU A 147 22.84 -13.57 6.77
CA LEU A 147 23.71 -13.72 7.94
C LEU A 147 23.29 -14.99 8.68
N ALA A 148 23.94 -16.12 8.40
CA ALA A 148 23.57 -17.40 9.00
C ALA A 148 22.05 -17.68 8.90
N ASN A 149 21.35 -17.64 10.03
CA ASN A 149 19.91 -17.88 10.12
C ASN A 149 19.05 -16.63 9.90
N PHE A 150 19.64 -15.48 9.58
CA PHE A 150 18.92 -14.25 9.36
C PHE A 150 19.13 -13.73 7.95
N SER A 151 18.14 -13.05 7.43
CA SER A 151 18.28 -12.19 6.25
C SER A 151 17.80 -10.80 6.58
N ILE A 152 18.58 -9.79 6.20
CA ILE A 152 18.22 -8.39 6.30
C ILE A 152 17.90 -7.90 4.89
N HIS A 153 16.79 -7.20 4.76
CA HIS A 153 16.35 -6.60 3.50
C HIS A 153 16.14 -5.10 3.73
N GLY A 154 16.46 -4.30 2.74
CA GLY A 154 16.15 -2.89 2.69
C GLY A 154 15.78 -2.49 1.29
N SER A 155 14.82 -1.57 1.14
CA SER A 155 14.50 -0.95 -0.13
C SER A 155 14.29 0.55 0.05
N PHE A 156 14.57 1.28 -1.02
CA PHE A 156 14.27 2.69 -1.15
C PHE A 156 13.71 2.92 -2.55
N ALA A 157 12.56 3.59 -2.64
CA ALA A 157 11.93 3.89 -3.91
C ALA A 157 11.54 5.37 -4.00
N HIS A 158 11.58 5.89 -5.21
CA HIS A 158 11.01 7.18 -5.56
C HIS A 158 10.02 6.97 -6.70
N SER A 159 8.83 7.52 -6.54
CA SER A 159 7.73 7.43 -7.50
C SER A 159 7.33 8.83 -7.96
N TRP A 160 7.08 8.98 -9.25
CA TRP A 160 6.55 10.17 -9.90
C TRP A 160 5.15 9.84 -10.43
N PHE A 161 4.22 10.75 -10.18
CA PHE A 161 2.82 10.61 -10.55
C PHE A 161 2.46 11.70 -11.56
N GLU A 162 1.82 11.31 -12.64
CA GLU A 162 1.20 12.28 -13.53
C GLU A 162 -0.06 12.80 -12.84
N GLN A 163 -0.09 14.08 -12.56
CA GLN A 163 -1.15 14.88 -11.94
C GLN A 163 -2.22 14.06 -11.16
N SER A 164 -2.22 14.14 -9.86
CA SER A 164 -3.17 13.40 -9.05
C SER A 164 -3.96 14.31 -8.13
N ASN A 165 -5.26 14.13 -8.11
CA ASN A 165 -6.11 14.61 -7.04
C ASN A 165 -7.01 13.48 -6.55
N MET A 166 -7.38 13.52 -5.30
CA MET A 166 -8.35 12.62 -4.70
C MET A 166 -9.49 13.47 -4.13
N MET A 167 -10.68 13.31 -4.69
CA MET A 167 -11.87 14.10 -4.27
C MET A 167 -11.64 15.63 -4.33
N GLY A 168 -10.85 16.12 -5.29
CA GLY A 168 -10.47 17.53 -5.38
C GLY A 168 -9.30 17.96 -4.50
N LEU A 169 -8.75 17.06 -3.67
CA LEU A 169 -7.55 17.32 -2.90
C LEU A 169 -6.31 17.12 -3.77
N PRO A 170 -5.44 18.13 -3.89
CA PRO A 170 -4.19 17.95 -4.60
C PRO A 170 -3.31 16.95 -3.87
N LEU A 171 -2.78 15.98 -4.60
CA LEU A 171 -1.79 15.04 -4.10
C LEU A 171 -0.40 15.47 -4.58
N LYS A 172 0.63 14.99 -3.91
CA LYS A 172 2.01 15.19 -4.35
C LYS A 172 2.23 14.48 -5.68
N ASP A 173 3.02 15.08 -6.54
CA ASP A 173 3.44 14.53 -7.83
C ASP A 173 4.61 13.55 -7.71
N ASN A 174 5.20 13.44 -6.53
CA ASN A 174 6.24 12.47 -6.23
C ASN A 174 6.20 12.04 -4.75
N LEU A 175 6.64 10.82 -4.48
CA LEU A 175 6.70 10.23 -3.13
C LEU A 175 7.95 9.37 -2.96
N TYR A 176 8.50 9.40 -1.75
CA TYR A 176 9.55 8.49 -1.30
C TYR A 176 8.98 7.37 -0.44
N HIS A 177 9.52 6.17 -0.64
CA HIS A 177 9.20 5.00 0.15
C HIS A 177 10.50 4.36 0.62
N ALA A 178 10.54 3.92 1.85
CA ALA A 178 11.62 3.10 2.37
C ALA A 178 11.05 1.91 3.12
N SER A 179 11.70 0.77 3.03
CA SER A 179 11.36 -0.38 3.85
C SER A 179 12.59 -1.07 4.38
N SER A 180 12.44 -1.73 5.51
CA SER A 180 13.40 -2.67 6.04
C SER A 180 12.70 -3.90 6.56
N ALA A 181 13.33 -5.08 6.42
CA ALA A 181 12.81 -6.31 6.98
C ALA A 181 13.94 -7.16 7.55
N LEU A 182 13.64 -7.81 8.66
CA LEU A 182 14.45 -8.86 9.27
C LEU A 182 13.69 -10.16 9.15
N GLN A 183 14.29 -11.13 8.47
CA GLN A 183 13.75 -12.46 8.32
C GLN A 183 14.60 -13.47 9.11
N TRP A 184 13.98 -14.18 10.04
CA TRP A 184 14.61 -15.25 10.77
C TRP A 184 14.17 -16.60 10.20
N HIS A 185 15.13 -17.39 9.71
CA HIS A 185 14.92 -18.73 9.17
C HIS A 185 15.00 -19.76 10.31
N GLN A 186 13.87 -20.25 10.77
CA GLN A 186 13.81 -21.23 11.85
C GLN A 186 14.15 -22.65 11.35
N SER A 187 13.76 -22.99 10.14
CA SER A 187 13.98 -24.28 9.48
C SER A 187 13.77 -24.15 7.97
N ASN A 188 13.91 -25.23 7.23
CA ASN A 188 13.57 -25.27 5.79
C ASN A 188 12.07 -25.07 5.51
N GLN A 189 11.22 -25.07 6.53
CA GLN A 189 9.77 -25.04 6.39
C GLN A 189 9.12 -23.75 6.92
N GLY A 190 9.87 -22.87 7.57
CA GLY A 190 9.29 -21.66 8.14
C GLY A 190 10.30 -20.55 8.37
N ALA A 191 9.81 -19.32 8.29
CA ALA A 191 10.54 -18.11 8.64
C ALA A 191 9.61 -17.10 9.32
N TRP A 192 10.17 -16.33 10.27
CA TRP A 192 9.52 -15.16 10.84
C TRP A 192 10.04 -13.91 10.15
N VAL A 193 9.14 -13.00 9.83
CA VAL A 193 9.49 -11.72 9.18
C VAL A 193 8.97 -10.58 10.06
N LEU A 194 9.87 -9.68 10.44
CA LEU A 194 9.54 -8.37 10.99
C LEU A 194 9.83 -7.33 9.91
N GLN A 195 8.83 -6.55 9.55
CA GLN A 195 8.96 -5.53 8.51
C GLN A 195 8.58 -4.15 9.06
N TYR A 196 9.34 -3.15 8.68
CA TYR A 196 9.06 -1.75 8.90
C TYR A 196 8.94 -1.02 7.58
N LEU A 197 7.88 -0.23 7.42
CA LEU A 197 7.57 0.57 6.24
C LEU A 197 7.56 2.05 6.62
N LEU A 198 8.23 2.86 5.85
CA LEU A 198 8.21 4.31 5.93
C LEU A 198 7.71 4.87 4.60
N ASN A 199 6.60 5.57 4.64
CA ASN A 199 6.03 6.22 3.46
C ASN A 199 5.88 7.71 3.74
N GLU A 200 6.19 8.52 2.76
CA GLU A 200 5.87 9.94 2.78
C GLU A 200 4.35 10.13 2.62
N GLY A 201 3.76 11.10 3.34
CA GLY A 201 2.34 11.41 3.20
C GLY A 201 2.01 11.95 1.81
N ALA A 202 0.94 11.44 1.21
CA ALA A 202 0.57 11.75 -0.18
C ALA A 202 -0.10 13.13 -0.35
N ALA A 203 -0.65 13.73 0.71
CA ALA A 203 -1.33 15.02 0.61
C ALA A 203 -0.34 16.17 0.35
N ALA A 204 -0.60 16.98 -0.67
CA ALA A 204 0.12 18.22 -0.88
C ALA A 204 -0.38 19.26 0.13
N GLY A 205 0.50 19.75 1.01
CA GLY A 205 0.20 20.84 1.94
C GLY A 205 -0.08 20.44 3.40
N GLY A 206 0.27 19.23 3.81
CA GLY A 206 0.32 18.83 5.20
C GLY A 206 1.74 19.05 5.76
N GLY A 207 2.04 20.24 6.21
CA GLY A 207 3.21 20.62 6.98
C GLY A 207 2.75 21.53 8.09
#